data_8ab513f96953cc355127cfa3baa0285c
#
_entry.id   8ab513f96953cc355127cfa3baa0285c
#
_cell.length_a   1.000
_cell.length_b   1.000
_cell.length_c   1.000
_cell.angle_alpha   90.00
_cell.angle_beta   90.00
_cell.angle_gamma   90.00
#
_symmetry.space_group_name_H-M   'P 1'
#
loop_
_entity.id
_entity.type
_entity.pdbx_description
1 polymer ?
#
loop_
_entity_poly.entity_id
_entity_poly.type
_entity_poly.pdbx_seq_one_letter_code
_entity_poly.pdbx_strand_id
1 'polypeptide(L)'
;MKGSNFPFQTIDWSKLDQTIHTGETGTAYWRTVQLPGLRIRVVEYSPGYLADHWCAKGHVVYCLEGSFSSHMQNGEQFLLTAGMSYVVSDDLSVHRSSTTEGVKMLIIDGDFLKLKQP
;
A
#
# COMPACT_ATOMS: atom_id res chain seq x y z
N MET A 1 -23.18 -1.50 -3.69
CA MET A 1 -22.24 -0.36 -3.55
C MET A 1 -22.41 0.56 -4.73
N LYS A 2 -22.56 1.83 -4.47
CA LYS A 2 -22.58 2.81 -5.54
C LYS A 2 -21.15 3.00 -6.06
N GLY A 3 -21.00 3.03 -7.37
CA GLY A 3 -19.75 3.44 -7.96
C GLY A 3 -19.50 4.94 -7.74
N SER A 4 -18.27 5.33 -7.82
CA SER A 4 -17.88 6.73 -7.79
C SER A 4 -17.61 7.21 -9.21
N ASN A 5 -17.92 8.47 -9.48
CA ASN A 5 -17.66 9.07 -10.77
C ASN A 5 -16.37 9.89 -10.69
N PHE A 6 -15.43 9.58 -11.57
CA PHE A 6 -14.18 10.31 -11.65
C PHE A 6 -14.08 10.95 -13.04
N PRO A 7 -14.12 12.28 -13.17
CA PRO A 7 -13.81 12.90 -14.45
C PRO A 7 -12.40 12.51 -14.89
N PHE A 8 -12.16 12.51 -16.19
CA PHE A 8 -10.80 12.26 -16.68
C PHE A 8 -9.85 13.28 -16.06
N GLN A 9 -8.75 12.77 -15.50
CA GLN A 9 -7.74 13.62 -14.89
C GLN A 9 -6.40 12.92 -14.95
N THR A 10 -5.35 13.71 -15.02
CA THR A 10 -3.99 13.19 -14.94
C THR A 10 -3.39 13.48 -13.58
N ILE A 11 -2.45 12.66 -13.17
CA ILE A 11 -1.74 12.83 -11.91
C ILE A 11 -0.25 12.90 -12.24
N ASP A 12 0.36 14.02 -11.90
CA ASP A 12 1.82 14.13 -11.94
C ASP A 12 2.35 13.92 -10.53
N TRP A 13 2.81 12.72 -10.27
CA TRP A 13 3.26 12.32 -8.93
C TRP A 13 4.42 13.19 -8.44
N SER A 14 5.25 13.70 -9.34
CA SER A 14 6.39 14.55 -8.96
C SER A 14 5.97 15.88 -8.35
N LYS A 15 4.72 16.31 -8.60
CA LYS A 15 4.19 17.59 -8.10
C LYS A 15 3.41 17.44 -6.80
N LEU A 16 3.22 16.23 -6.31
CA LEU A 16 2.52 15.98 -5.05
C LEU A 16 3.52 16.03 -3.90
N ASP A 17 3.09 16.63 -2.79
CA ASP A 17 3.88 16.66 -1.57
C ASP A 17 4.04 15.25 -1.00
N GLN A 18 5.23 14.97 -0.47
CA GLN A 18 5.46 13.75 0.29
C GLN A 18 5.07 13.94 1.75
N THR A 19 4.39 12.96 2.32
CA THR A 19 4.24 12.84 3.76
C THR A 19 5.19 11.77 4.28
N ILE A 20 5.70 11.98 5.49
CA ILE A 20 6.71 11.11 6.10
C ILE A 20 6.06 10.33 7.23
N HIS A 21 6.26 9.01 7.21
CA HIS A 21 5.69 8.09 8.20
C HIS A 21 6.81 7.24 8.75
N THR A 22 7.02 7.30 10.06
CA THR A 22 8.07 6.54 10.72
C THR A 22 7.60 5.09 10.92
N GLY A 23 8.44 4.13 10.54
CA GLY A 23 8.21 2.72 10.86
C GLY A 23 8.72 2.38 12.26
N GLU A 24 8.61 1.12 12.64
CA GLU A 24 9.31 0.62 13.82
C GLU A 24 10.81 0.79 13.62
N THR A 25 11.29 0.52 12.41
CA THR A 25 12.59 0.93 11.88
C THR A 25 12.36 1.54 10.51
N GLY A 26 13.24 2.44 10.10
CA GLY A 26 13.17 3.08 8.79
C GLY A 26 12.00 4.04 8.64
N THR A 27 11.80 4.50 7.42
CA THR A 27 10.85 5.57 7.10
C THR A 27 10.11 5.24 5.81
N ALA A 28 8.83 5.59 5.78
CA ALA A 28 8.00 5.54 4.58
C ALA A 28 7.71 6.95 4.08
N TYR A 29 7.68 7.12 2.78
CA TYR A 29 7.39 8.38 2.11
C TYR A 29 6.20 8.15 1.19
N TRP A 30 5.12 8.91 1.41
CA TRP A 30 3.88 8.76 0.66
C TRP A 30 3.58 9.97 -0.19
N ARG A 31 3.14 9.73 -1.43
CA ARG A 31 2.44 10.71 -2.24
C ARG A 31 1.05 10.16 -2.48
N THR A 32 0.03 10.95 -2.15
CA THR A 32 -1.35 10.46 -2.07
C THR A 32 -2.30 11.27 -2.92
N VAL A 33 -3.16 10.58 -3.65
CA VAL A 33 -4.35 11.16 -4.29
C VAL A 33 -5.56 10.54 -3.62
N GLN A 34 -6.40 11.39 -3.02
CA GLN A 34 -7.63 10.96 -2.38
C GLN A 34 -8.80 11.38 -3.24
N LEU A 35 -9.55 10.42 -3.74
CA LEU A 35 -10.78 10.60 -4.49
C LEU A 35 -11.94 10.00 -3.69
N PRO A 36 -13.21 10.32 -4.02
CA PRO A 36 -14.33 9.72 -3.29
C PRO A 36 -14.28 8.18 -3.37
N GLY A 37 -14.14 7.53 -2.22
CA GLY A 37 -14.10 6.07 -2.13
C GLY A 37 -12.88 5.41 -2.72
N LEU A 38 -11.84 6.17 -3.10
CA LEU A 38 -10.64 5.64 -3.74
C LEU A 38 -9.42 6.42 -3.28
N ARG A 39 -8.39 5.71 -2.83
CA ARG A 39 -7.11 6.31 -2.50
C ARG A 39 -6.02 5.65 -3.34
N ILE A 40 -5.18 6.47 -3.96
CA ILE A 40 -4.06 5.99 -4.76
C ILE A 40 -2.80 6.60 -4.17
N ARG A 41 -1.79 5.77 -3.88
CA ARG A 41 -0.54 6.24 -3.32
C ARG A 41 0.65 5.67 -4.07
N VAL A 42 1.69 6.49 -4.23
CA VAL A 42 3.03 6.00 -4.49
C VAL A 42 3.79 6.08 -3.19
N VAL A 43 4.33 4.96 -2.76
CA VAL A 43 4.97 4.80 -1.45
C VAL A 43 6.39 4.29 -1.64
N GLU A 44 7.33 4.92 -0.95
CA GLU A 44 8.71 4.43 -0.88
C GLU A 44 9.03 4.08 0.56
N TYR A 45 9.65 2.92 0.77
CA TYR A 45 10.23 2.55 2.06
C TYR A 45 11.73 2.64 1.98
N SER A 46 12.33 3.27 2.98
CA SER A 46 13.80 3.32 3.10
C SER A 46 14.36 1.92 3.36
N PRO A 47 15.65 1.67 3.06
CA PRO A 47 16.30 0.43 3.46
C PRO A 47 16.12 0.16 4.96
N GLY A 48 15.78 -1.07 5.30
CA GLY A 48 15.56 -1.47 6.69
C GLY A 48 14.20 -1.10 7.26
N TYR A 49 13.26 -0.64 6.45
CA TYR A 49 11.92 -0.28 6.94
C TYR A 49 11.18 -1.51 7.45
N LEU A 50 10.53 -1.37 8.61
CA LEU A 50 9.55 -2.30 9.14
C LEU A 50 8.35 -1.48 9.61
N ALA A 51 7.16 -1.82 9.15
CA ALA A 51 5.93 -1.14 9.55
C ALA A 51 5.74 -1.20 11.06
N ASP A 52 5.27 -0.11 11.66
CA ASP A 52 5.14 0.05 13.11
C ASP A 52 3.89 -0.62 13.68
N HIS A 53 3.01 -1.14 12.85
CA HIS A 53 1.78 -1.79 13.30
C HIS A 53 1.30 -2.82 12.28
N TRP A 54 0.46 -3.73 12.72
CA TRP A 54 -0.25 -4.66 11.87
C TRP A 54 -1.43 -3.96 11.22
N CYS A 55 -1.60 -4.17 9.92
CA CYS A 55 -2.63 -3.49 9.13
C CYS A 55 -3.75 -4.46 8.76
N ALA A 56 -4.98 -4.09 9.08
CA ALA A 56 -6.17 -4.85 8.68
C ALA A 56 -6.81 -4.31 7.41
N LYS A 57 -6.38 -3.13 6.94
CA LYS A 57 -6.94 -2.52 5.74
C LYS A 57 -6.52 -3.28 4.49
N GLY A 58 -7.46 -3.43 3.57
CA GLY A 58 -7.20 -4.04 2.27
C GLY A 58 -6.46 -3.12 1.33
N HIS A 59 -5.72 -3.72 0.39
CA HIS A 59 -4.96 -3.00 -0.63
C HIS A 59 -4.87 -3.80 -1.90
N VAL A 60 -4.68 -3.10 -3.01
CA VAL A 60 -4.06 -3.62 -4.21
C VAL A 60 -2.69 -2.97 -4.29
N VAL A 61 -1.63 -3.76 -4.30
CA VAL A 61 -0.26 -3.26 -4.28
C VAL A 61 0.49 -3.80 -5.50
N TYR A 62 1.21 -2.90 -6.16
CA TYR A 62 2.11 -3.26 -7.27
C TYR A 62 3.51 -2.78 -6.94
N CYS A 63 4.46 -3.70 -6.90
CA CYS A 63 5.87 -3.37 -6.64
C CYS A 63 6.49 -2.77 -7.90
N LEU A 64 6.92 -1.52 -7.83
CA LEU A 64 7.50 -0.79 -8.96
C LEU A 64 9.01 -0.98 -9.04
N GLU A 65 9.70 -0.87 -7.90
CA GLU A 65 11.15 -0.98 -7.81
C GLU A 65 11.53 -1.62 -6.49
N GLY A 66 12.62 -2.39 -6.47
CA GLY A 66 13.11 -3.02 -5.26
C GLY A 66 12.30 -4.26 -4.88
N SER A 67 12.24 -4.54 -3.60
CA SER A 67 11.52 -5.69 -3.08
C SER A 67 11.07 -5.46 -1.64
N PHE A 68 10.03 -6.15 -1.23
CA PHE A 68 9.57 -6.14 0.15
C PHE A 68 8.92 -7.47 0.51
N SER A 69 8.84 -7.75 1.79
CA SER A 69 8.12 -8.90 2.31
C SER A 69 6.85 -8.46 3.00
N SER A 70 5.76 -9.14 2.73
CA SER A 70 4.51 -8.98 3.48
C SER A 70 4.41 -10.12 4.48
N HIS A 71 4.31 -9.78 5.76
CA HIS A 71 4.24 -10.73 6.88
C HIS A 71 2.80 -10.86 7.33
N MET A 72 2.33 -12.10 7.45
CA MET A 72 1.01 -12.41 8.01
C MET A 72 1.14 -12.70 9.50
N GLN A 73 0.08 -12.50 10.26
CA GLN A 73 0.09 -12.79 11.69
C GLN A 73 0.28 -14.28 11.99
N ASN A 74 -0.08 -15.16 11.06
CA ASN A 74 0.11 -16.60 11.21
C ASN A 74 1.55 -17.06 10.96
N GLY A 75 2.47 -16.14 10.66
CA GLY A 75 3.88 -16.44 10.40
C GLY A 75 4.23 -16.59 8.94
N GLU A 76 3.26 -16.63 8.03
CA GLU A 76 3.55 -16.67 6.60
C GLU A 76 4.20 -15.38 6.13
N GLN A 77 5.09 -15.50 5.16
CA GLN A 77 5.75 -14.35 4.53
C GLN A 77 5.70 -14.52 3.02
N PHE A 78 5.49 -13.42 2.33
CA PHE A 78 5.47 -13.39 0.88
C PHE A 78 6.43 -12.32 0.40
N LEU A 79 7.41 -12.72 -0.41
CA LEU A 79 8.36 -11.78 -1.01
C LEU A 79 7.79 -11.27 -2.33
N LEU A 80 7.74 -9.95 -2.47
CA LEU A 80 7.35 -9.29 -3.71
C LEU A 80 8.54 -8.52 -4.27
N THR A 81 8.83 -8.79 -5.53
CA THR A 81 9.86 -8.08 -6.29
C THR A 81 9.19 -7.22 -7.36
N ALA A 82 9.97 -6.37 -8.04
CA ALA A 82 9.44 -5.50 -9.09
C ALA A 82 8.62 -6.31 -10.11
N GLY A 83 7.42 -5.83 -10.41
CA GLY A 83 6.49 -6.50 -11.32
C GLY A 83 5.47 -7.41 -10.64
N MET A 84 5.60 -7.64 -9.34
CA MET A 84 4.65 -8.47 -8.59
C MET A 84 3.63 -7.63 -7.85
N SER A 85 2.47 -8.22 -7.60
CA SER A 85 1.37 -7.57 -6.89
C SER A 85 0.79 -8.49 -5.83
N TYR A 86 0.13 -7.88 -4.82
CA TYR A 86 -0.80 -8.61 -3.98
C TYR A 86 -2.13 -7.87 -3.90
N VAL A 87 -3.17 -8.59 -3.55
CA VAL A 87 -4.49 -8.03 -3.30
C VAL A 87 -5.07 -8.67 -2.04
N VAL A 88 -5.69 -7.86 -1.21
CA VAL A 88 -6.38 -8.31 -0.01
C VAL A 88 -7.53 -7.37 0.28
N SER A 89 -8.69 -7.92 0.65
CA SER A 89 -9.83 -7.13 1.13
C SER A 89 -9.63 -6.70 2.57
N ASP A 90 -10.39 -5.71 3.01
CA ASP A 90 -10.36 -5.25 4.40
C ASP A 90 -10.67 -6.42 5.35
N ASP A 91 -9.97 -6.47 6.47
CA ASP A 91 -10.21 -7.37 7.60
C ASP A 91 -10.07 -8.87 7.32
N LEU A 92 -9.61 -9.27 6.13
CA LEU A 92 -9.43 -10.70 5.83
C LEU A 92 -8.07 -11.24 6.21
N SER A 93 -7.02 -10.44 6.07
CA SER A 93 -5.67 -10.90 6.38
C SER A 93 -4.86 -9.74 6.94
N VAL A 94 -4.59 -9.80 8.23
CA VAL A 94 -3.81 -8.77 8.90
C VAL A 94 -2.34 -8.97 8.56
N HIS A 95 -1.69 -7.91 8.12
CA HIS A 95 -0.35 -7.98 7.54
C HIS A 95 0.49 -6.76 7.91
N ARG A 96 1.80 -6.88 7.71
CA ARG A 96 2.70 -5.71 7.74
C ARG A 96 3.90 -5.96 6.84
N SER A 97 4.49 -4.87 6.35
CA SER A 97 5.56 -4.91 5.36
C SER A 97 6.92 -4.63 5.96
N SER A 98 7.94 -5.26 5.39
CA SER A 98 9.33 -4.93 5.66
C SER A 98 10.12 -4.97 4.37
N THR A 99 11.23 -4.23 4.33
CA THR A 99 12.18 -4.29 3.24
C THR A 99 13.60 -4.19 3.75
N THR A 100 14.51 -4.91 3.14
CA THR A 100 15.94 -4.83 3.48
C THR A 100 16.60 -3.70 2.70
N GLU A 101 16.36 -3.63 1.40
CA GLU A 101 17.10 -2.75 0.50
C GLU A 101 16.31 -1.51 0.07
N GLY A 102 15.05 -1.44 0.42
CA GLY A 102 14.16 -0.39 -0.03
C GLY A 102 13.24 -0.86 -1.13
N VAL A 103 12.11 -0.17 -1.27
CA VAL A 103 11.09 -0.52 -2.24
C VAL A 103 10.28 0.71 -2.61
N LYS A 104 9.79 0.73 -3.83
CA LYS A 104 8.81 1.70 -4.32
C LYS A 104 7.63 0.94 -4.86
N MET A 105 6.42 1.33 -4.46
CA MET A 105 5.21 0.62 -4.82
C MET A 105 4.03 1.57 -5.08
N LEU A 106 3.07 1.10 -5.86
CA LEU A 106 1.77 1.73 -6.04
C LEU A 106 0.78 0.99 -5.16
N ILE A 107 0.04 1.74 -4.34
CA ILE A 107 -0.96 1.17 -3.43
C ILE A 107 -2.31 1.81 -3.73
N ILE A 108 -3.30 0.98 -3.98
CA ILE A 108 -4.68 1.41 -4.24
C ILE A 108 -5.57 0.79 -3.19
N ASP A 109 -6.40 1.60 -2.54
CA ASP A 109 -7.41 1.10 -1.61
C ASP A 109 -8.67 1.96 -1.68
N GLY A 110 -9.73 1.49 -1.07
CA GLY A 110 -11.00 2.19 -1.09
C GLY A 110 -12.18 1.28 -0.80
N ASP A 111 -13.36 1.80 -1.09
CA ASP A 111 -14.63 1.14 -0.75
C ASP A 111 -14.80 -0.22 -1.44
N PHE A 112 -14.18 -0.41 -2.61
CA PHE A 112 -14.28 -1.66 -3.35
C PHE A 112 -13.64 -2.85 -2.62
N LEU A 113 -12.82 -2.60 -1.59
CA LEU A 113 -12.17 -3.64 -0.79
C LEU A 113 -12.93 -3.97 0.50
N LYS A 114 -14.01 -3.27 0.80
CA LYS A 114 -14.84 -3.58 1.96
C LYS A 114 -15.48 -4.94 1.82
N LEU A 115 -15.56 -5.69 2.91
CA LEU A 115 -16.23 -6.97 2.91
C LEU A 115 -17.71 -6.78 2.60
N LYS A 116 -18.24 -7.66 1.75
CA LYS A 116 -19.68 -7.67 1.46
C LYS A 116 -20.43 -8.22 2.66
N GLN A 117 -21.54 -7.58 2.99
CA GLN A 117 -22.45 -8.09 3.99
C GLN A 117 -23.32 -9.19 3.37
N PRO A 118 -23.64 -10.26 4.14
CA PRO A 118 -24.52 -11.32 3.67
C PRO A 118 -25.93 -10.82 3.38
#